data_ce10f49a07503705fabca9430278511d
#
_entry.id   ce10f49a07503705fabca9430278511d
#
_cell.length_a   1.000
_cell.length_b   1.000
_cell.length_c   1.000
_cell.angle_alpha   90.00
_cell.angle_beta   90.00
_cell.angle_gamma   90.00
#
_symmetry.space_group_name_H-M   'P 1'
#
loop_
_entity.id
_entity.type
_entity.pdbx_description
1 polymer ?
#
loop_
_entity_poly.entity_id
_entity_poly.type
_entity_poly.pdbx_seq_one_letter_code
_entity_poly.pdbx_strand_id
1 'polypeptide(L)' 'MTERCDECELDTLHEVNVQIRTESLKQENAQFSREPYRVAECQRCGTRTSQRMNNA' A
#
# COMPACT_ATOMS: atom_id res chain seq x y z
N MET A 1 0.86 -9.14 10.55
CA MET A 1 -0.50 -8.65 10.78
C MET A 1 -1.49 -9.52 10.04
N THR A 2 -2.55 -9.91 10.68
CA THR A 2 -3.54 -10.77 10.05
C THR A 2 -4.64 -9.92 9.40
N GLU A 3 -4.86 -10.12 8.11
CA GLU A 3 -5.87 -9.40 7.38
C GLU A 3 -6.56 -10.34 6.41
N ARG A 4 -7.74 -9.93 5.95
CA ARG A 4 -8.45 -10.72 4.97
C ARG A 4 -7.76 -10.62 3.62
N CYS A 5 -7.57 -11.77 3.02
CA CYS A 5 -7.03 -11.87 1.68
C CYS A 5 -8.15 -12.29 0.72
N ASP A 6 -8.42 -11.46 -0.28
CA ASP A 6 -9.48 -11.76 -1.24
C ASP A 6 -9.14 -12.97 -2.09
N GLU A 7 -7.87 -13.19 -2.35
CA GLU A 7 -7.44 -14.33 -3.15
C GLU A 7 -7.54 -15.64 -2.38
N CYS A 8 -7.25 -15.59 -1.09
CA CYS A 8 -7.34 -16.77 -0.23
C CYS A 8 -8.75 -16.97 0.33
N GLU A 9 -9.56 -15.95 0.28
CA GLU A 9 -10.92 -15.91 0.81
C GLU A 9 -10.96 -16.20 2.31
N LEU A 10 -9.88 -15.86 3.01
CA LEU A 10 -9.80 -16.02 4.45
C LEU A 10 -8.75 -15.08 5.01
N ASP A 11 -8.72 -14.97 6.33
CA ASP A 11 -7.72 -14.15 6.99
C ASP A 11 -6.38 -14.85 6.95
N THR A 12 -5.37 -14.13 6.48
CA THR A 12 -4.01 -14.66 6.40
C THR A 12 -3.04 -13.65 6.94
N LEU A 13 -1.84 -14.11 7.23
CA LEU A 13 -0.77 -13.24 7.70
C LEU A 13 -0.30 -12.35 6.55
N HIS A 14 -0.19 -11.08 6.83
CA HIS A 14 0.28 -10.10 5.85
C HIS A 14 1.47 -9.34 6.38
N GLU A 15 2.39 -9.04 5.49
CA GLU A 15 3.46 -8.11 5.77
C GLU A 15 3.02 -6.73 5.29
N VAL A 16 3.06 -5.75 6.19
CA VAL A 16 2.57 -4.41 5.89
C VAL A 16 3.73 -3.42 5.94
N ASN A 17 3.84 -2.63 4.89
CA ASN A 17 4.85 -1.59 4.78
C ASN A 17 4.21 -0.29 4.33
N VAL A 18 4.81 0.82 4.71
CA VAL A 18 4.38 2.13 4.25
C VAL A 18 5.41 2.63 3.25
N GLN A 19 4.93 3.04 2.09
CA GLN A 19 5.77 3.59 1.04
C GLN A 19 5.30 4.99 0.71
N ILE A 20 6.24 5.89 0.48
CA ILE A 20 5.91 7.25 0.08
C ILE A 20 6.21 7.36 -1.40
N ARG A 21 5.21 7.73 -2.17
CA ARG A 21 5.33 7.87 -3.61
C ARG A 21 5.19 9.32 -4.01
N THR A 22 5.98 9.73 -4.98
CA THR A 22 5.86 11.04 -5.58
C THR A 22 5.19 10.87 -6.93
N GLU A 23 4.00 11.41 -7.07
CA GLU A 23 3.23 11.23 -8.29
C GLU A 23 3.43 12.33 -9.32
N SER A 24 3.94 13.47 -8.91
CA SER A 24 4.18 14.56 -9.83
C SER A 24 5.50 14.39 -10.56
N LEU A 25 5.48 14.60 -11.86
CA LEU A 25 6.69 14.59 -12.67
C LEU A 25 7.35 15.96 -12.73
N LYS A 26 6.68 16.98 -12.22
CA LYS A 26 7.22 18.34 -12.21
C LYS A 26 7.93 18.59 -10.90
N GLN A 27 9.16 19.07 -10.99
CA GLN A 27 9.97 19.32 -9.79
C GLN A 27 9.33 20.33 -8.86
N GLU A 28 8.71 21.34 -9.41
CA GLU A 28 8.08 22.39 -8.63
C GLU A 28 6.95 21.90 -7.75
N ASN A 29 6.35 20.76 -8.11
CA ASN A 29 5.26 20.18 -7.37
C ASN A 29 5.63 18.90 -6.63
N ALA A 30 6.85 18.46 -6.75
CA ALA A 30 7.27 17.17 -6.20
C ALA A 30 7.05 17.09 -4.70
N GLN A 31 7.35 18.15 -3.98
CA GLN A 31 7.22 18.15 -2.53
C GLN A 31 5.77 18.10 -2.06
N PHE A 32 4.83 18.46 -2.92
CA PHE A 32 3.41 18.44 -2.59
C PHE A 32 2.71 17.18 -3.09
N SER A 33 3.44 16.35 -3.82
CA SER A 33 2.86 15.16 -4.44
C SER A 33 3.21 13.88 -3.69
N ARG A 34 3.82 14.01 -2.54
CA ARG A 34 4.18 12.83 -1.74
C ARG A 34 2.95 12.27 -1.07
N GLU A 35 2.69 11.02 -1.34
CA GLU A 35 1.54 10.35 -0.76
C GLU A 35 1.96 9.04 -0.14
N PRO A 36 1.53 8.79 1.11
CA PRO A 36 1.81 7.52 1.74
C PRO A 36 0.85 6.45 1.25
N TYR A 37 1.40 5.29 0.94
CA TYR A 37 0.63 4.13 0.56
C TYR A 37 0.92 3.00 1.52
N ARG A 38 -0.11 2.32 1.95
CA ARG A 38 0.00 1.14 2.76
C ARG A 38 0.02 -0.06 1.81
N VAL A 39 1.13 -0.79 1.83
CA VAL A 39 1.29 -1.97 1.01
C VAL A 39 1.20 -3.19 1.91
N ALA A 40 0.28 -4.08 1.61
CA ALA A 40 0.13 -5.32 2.35
C ALA A 40 0.36 -6.49 1.40
N GLU A 41 1.16 -7.44 1.83
CA GLU A 41 1.45 -8.63 1.05
C GLU A 41 1.03 -9.85 1.83
N CYS A 42 0.17 -10.66 1.21
CA CYS A 42 -0.26 -11.91 1.80
C CYS A 42 0.91 -12.89 1.83
N GLN A 43 1.21 -13.41 3.00
CA GLN A 43 2.32 -14.34 3.14
C GLN A 43 1.97 -15.75 2.68
N ARG A 44 0.71 -15.98 2.37
CA ARG A 44 0.26 -17.29 1.91
C ARG A 44 0.26 -17.40 0.38
N CYS A 45 -0.34 -16.43 -0.30
CA CYS A 45 -0.46 -16.48 -1.75
C CYS A 45 0.42 -15.45 -2.46
N GLY A 46 1.02 -14.51 -1.74
CA GLY A 46 1.88 -13.50 -2.32
C GLY A 46 1.16 -12.33 -2.96
N THR A 47 -0.16 -12.25 -2.80
CA THR A 47 -0.92 -11.14 -3.35
C THR A 47 -0.57 -9.84 -2.63
N ARG A 48 -0.27 -8.81 -3.40
CA ARG A 48 0.00 -7.50 -2.87
C ARG A 48 -1.15 -6.56 -3.14
N THR A 49 -1.48 -5.77 -2.13
CA THR A 49 -2.46 -4.70 -2.28
C THR A 49 -1.84 -3.42 -1.77
N SER A 50 -2.16 -2.32 -2.43
CA SER A 50 -1.71 -1.01 -1.96
C SER A 50 -2.93 -0.13 -1.78
N GLN A 51 -2.89 0.67 -0.72
CA GLN A 51 -4.00 1.52 -0.36
C GLN A 51 -3.47 2.88 0.03
N ARG A 52 -4.11 3.91 -0.52
CA ARG A 52 -3.73 5.28 -0.22
C ARG A 52 -4.12 5.61 1.21
N MET A 53 -3.18 6.13 1.98
CA MET A 53 -3.43 6.44 3.38
C MET A 53 -3.93 7.87 3.58
N ASN A 54 -3.68 8.73 2.61
CA ASN A 54 -4.09 10.13 2.70
C ASN A 54 -5.48 10.29 2.12
N ASN A 55 -6.42 10.70 2.96
CA ASN A 55 -7.81 10.86 2.56
C ASN A 55 -8.20 12.32 2.31
N ALA A 56 -7.25 13.21 2.35
CA ALA A 56 -7.53 14.63 2.17
C ALA A 56 -7.91 14.97 0.73
#